data_cf113e210a71cd9a0a2bd5846051efa1
#
_entry.id   cf113e210a71cd9a0a2bd5846051efa1
#
_cell.length_a   1.000
_cell.length_b   1.000
_cell.length_c   1.000
_cell.angle_alpha   90.00
_cell.angle_beta   90.00
_cell.angle_gamma   90.00
#
_symmetry.space_group_name_H-M   'P 1'
#
loop_
_entity.id
_entity.type
_entity.pdbx_description
1 polymer ?
#
loop_
_entity_poly.entity_id
_entity_poly.type
_entity_poly.pdbx_seq_one_letter_code
_entity_poly.pdbx_strand_id
1 'polypeptide(L)'
;YQKRPQPKIFNAYYQIHSPIVYTLDELKEDSSWFSIISGEKTEPLIHIPETEIVVGIGKNTNQKVKKGDLVEIWDAKKISIPSRTGNSFSEQALLRLAGYAKITAIGDTLSRAIIVQSFREIYIRQAKARLKRDFKPINVNGYKSEKEASFEEMAQVSYAMDPTLVIGAYSYILIDKGIQEGFKPGNAVAIWEKDKSDASIPPRLLGRGVITGADEDNASVLIRELYSNSRRVDLGHSVSVTHRANIVK
;
A
#
# COMPACT_ATOMS: atom_id res chain seq x y z
N TYR A 1 -11.39 16.70 -31.13
CA TYR A 1 -11.09 16.31 -29.73
C TYR A 1 -11.74 14.98 -29.47
N GLN A 2 -11.02 13.87 -29.67
CA GLN A 2 -11.47 12.57 -29.21
C GLN A 2 -11.46 12.59 -27.68
N LYS A 3 -12.63 12.41 -27.04
CA LYS A 3 -12.72 12.14 -25.61
C LYS A 3 -11.85 10.91 -25.31
N ARG A 4 -10.64 11.11 -24.77
CA ARG A 4 -9.84 9.99 -24.28
C ARG A 4 -10.68 9.17 -23.31
N PRO A 5 -10.74 7.84 -23.45
CA PRO A 5 -11.50 7.02 -22.54
C PRO A 5 -11.00 7.31 -21.12
N GLN A 6 -11.90 7.70 -20.24
CA GLN A 6 -11.59 7.86 -18.82
C GLN A 6 -11.09 6.52 -18.29
N PRO A 7 -10.12 6.51 -17.38
CA PRO A 7 -9.58 5.27 -16.85
C PRO A 7 -10.72 4.50 -16.18
N LYS A 8 -11.31 3.59 -16.92
CA LYS A 8 -12.12 2.54 -16.34
C LYS A 8 -11.19 1.75 -15.44
N ILE A 9 -11.55 1.59 -14.18
CA ILE A 9 -10.97 0.56 -13.32
C ILE A 9 -10.12 1.14 -12.19
N PHE A 10 -10.81 1.56 -11.17
CA PHE A 10 -10.36 1.37 -9.82
C PHE A 10 -10.74 -0.08 -9.45
N ASN A 11 -9.81 -1.01 -9.62
CA ASN A 11 -10.09 -2.43 -9.42
C ASN A 11 -9.93 -2.79 -7.95
N ALA A 12 -10.88 -3.54 -7.38
CA ALA A 12 -10.81 -4.10 -6.04
C ALA A 12 -9.49 -4.83 -5.75
N TYR A 13 -8.94 -5.53 -6.74
CA TYR A 13 -7.64 -6.20 -6.62
C TYR A 13 -6.53 -5.24 -6.18
N TYR A 14 -6.40 -4.08 -6.82
CA TYR A 14 -5.35 -3.11 -6.48
C TYR A 14 -5.56 -2.45 -5.13
N GLN A 15 -6.81 -2.32 -4.67
CA GLN A 15 -7.09 -1.82 -3.33
C GLN A 15 -6.70 -2.83 -2.25
N ILE A 16 -7.02 -4.11 -2.45
CA ILE A 16 -6.64 -5.19 -1.51
C ILE A 16 -5.12 -5.28 -1.38
N HIS A 17 -4.40 -5.13 -2.49
CA HIS A 17 -2.95 -5.20 -2.54
C HIS A 17 -2.26 -3.86 -2.25
N SER A 18 -3.03 -2.80 -1.99
CA SER A 18 -2.46 -1.50 -1.61
C SER A 18 -1.61 -1.65 -0.36
N PRO A 19 -0.36 -1.18 -0.39
CA PRO A 19 0.47 -1.18 0.81
C PRO A 19 -0.12 -0.24 1.85
N ILE A 20 0.10 -0.58 3.12
CA ILE A 20 -0.33 0.21 4.28
C ILE A 20 0.92 0.65 5.02
N VAL A 21 0.92 1.89 5.48
CA VAL A 21 2.01 2.44 6.28
C VAL A 21 1.49 2.70 7.69
N TYR A 22 2.30 2.33 8.66
CA TYR A 22 2.07 2.59 10.09
C TYR A 22 3.32 3.21 10.68
N THR A 23 3.18 4.06 11.67
CA THR A 23 4.27 4.28 12.59
C THR A 23 4.58 2.99 13.34
N LEU A 24 5.81 2.81 13.83
CA LEU A 24 6.17 1.58 14.54
C LEU A 24 5.36 1.39 15.82
N ASP A 25 4.95 2.48 16.46
CA ASP A 25 4.18 2.43 17.69
C ASP A 25 2.69 2.13 17.42
N GLU A 26 2.09 2.76 16.43
CA GLU A 26 0.73 2.41 15.97
C GLU A 26 0.60 0.93 15.63
N LEU A 27 1.58 0.36 14.91
CA LEU A 27 1.56 -1.07 14.56
C LEU A 27 1.65 -1.98 15.78
N LYS A 28 2.33 -1.55 16.86
CA LYS A 28 2.42 -2.31 18.11
C LYS A 28 1.12 -2.22 18.92
N GLU A 29 0.48 -1.06 18.91
CA GLU A 29 -0.72 -0.77 19.68
C GLU A 29 -2.00 -1.29 19.03
N ASP A 30 -2.01 -1.45 17.70
CA ASP A 30 -3.16 -1.96 16.96
C ASP A 30 -3.39 -3.45 17.26
N SER A 31 -4.35 -3.72 18.14
CA SER A 31 -4.74 -5.06 18.56
C SER A 31 -5.35 -5.93 17.44
N SER A 32 -5.54 -5.38 16.25
CA SER A 32 -6.00 -6.15 15.08
C SER A 32 -4.88 -6.99 14.44
N TRP A 33 -3.62 -6.70 14.78
CA TRP A 33 -2.46 -7.39 14.26
C TRP A 33 -1.91 -8.43 15.21
N PHE A 34 -1.65 -9.62 14.70
CA PHE A 34 -1.09 -10.76 15.42
C PHE A 34 0.27 -11.13 14.86
N SER A 35 1.14 -11.62 15.73
CA SER A 35 2.42 -12.15 15.32
C SER A 35 2.26 -13.54 14.71
N ILE A 36 3.09 -13.87 13.74
CA ILE A 36 3.33 -15.24 13.30
C ILE A 36 4.52 -15.73 14.10
N ILE A 37 4.34 -16.82 14.87
CA ILE A 37 5.27 -17.23 15.91
C ILE A 37 6.22 -18.31 15.41
N SER A 38 5.71 -19.26 14.64
CA SER A 38 6.52 -20.33 14.06
C SER A 38 5.93 -20.89 12.78
N GLY A 39 6.80 -21.48 11.99
CA GLY A 39 6.49 -22.43 10.93
C GLY A 39 7.39 -23.64 11.10
N GLU A 40 7.17 -24.70 10.38
CA GLU A 40 7.84 -26.00 10.55
C GLU A 40 9.38 -25.97 10.43
N LYS A 41 10.01 -24.87 10.02
CA LYS A 41 11.49 -24.75 9.91
C LYS A 41 11.96 -23.33 10.20
N THR A 42 13.14 -23.26 10.80
CA THR A 42 13.78 -22.06 11.38
C THR A 42 14.41 -21.10 10.35
N GLU A 43 14.22 -21.29 9.07
CA GLU A 43 14.80 -20.44 8.02
C GLU A 43 13.73 -19.66 7.25
N PRO A 44 14.10 -18.59 6.53
CA PRO A 44 13.14 -17.77 5.79
C PRO A 44 12.36 -18.67 4.84
N LEU A 45 11.11 -18.89 5.21
CA LEU A 45 10.25 -19.83 4.50
C LEU A 45 9.78 -19.20 3.21
N ILE A 46 10.36 -19.66 2.14
CA ILE A 46 9.82 -19.47 0.79
C ILE A 46 8.57 -20.33 0.70
N HIS A 47 7.41 -19.71 0.45
CA HIS A 47 6.17 -20.38 0.62
C HIS A 47 5.72 -21.19 -0.55
N ILE A 48 5.56 -22.42 -0.23
CA ILE A 48 4.73 -23.39 -0.92
C ILE A 48 3.36 -23.36 -0.24
N PRO A 49 2.22 -23.32 -0.98
CA PRO A 49 0.91 -23.63 -0.42
C PRO A 49 0.98 -24.89 0.44
N GLU A 50 0.14 -24.95 1.50
CA GLU A 50 0.06 -26.06 2.46
C GLU A 50 1.06 -26.03 3.62
N THR A 51 1.91 -25.00 3.73
CA THR A 51 2.75 -24.84 4.92
C THR A 51 1.92 -24.46 6.14
N GLU A 52 2.11 -25.19 7.24
CA GLU A 52 1.50 -24.87 8.53
C GLU A 52 2.28 -23.74 9.22
N ILE A 53 1.53 -22.80 9.79
CA ILE A 53 2.05 -21.70 10.60
C ILE A 53 1.29 -21.60 11.92
N VAL A 54 1.93 -21.01 12.93
CA VAL A 54 1.31 -20.68 14.22
C VAL A 54 1.13 -19.17 14.31
N VAL A 55 -0.10 -18.75 14.52
CA VAL A 55 -0.48 -17.32 14.63
C VAL A 55 -0.89 -16.99 16.06
N GLY A 56 -0.54 -15.79 16.53
CA GLY A 56 -0.81 -15.30 17.88
C GLY A 56 -2.26 -14.87 18.10
N ILE A 57 -3.20 -15.66 17.60
CA ILE A 57 -4.63 -15.44 17.81
C ILE A 57 -5.25 -16.72 18.41
N GLY A 58 -6.09 -16.59 19.44
CA GLY A 58 -6.74 -17.73 20.10
C GLY A 58 -8.08 -17.33 20.72
N LYS A 59 -8.67 -18.23 21.47
CA LYS A 59 -9.98 -18.02 22.13
C LYS A 59 -10.01 -16.83 23.08
N ASN A 60 -8.88 -16.54 23.72
CA ASN A 60 -8.75 -15.49 24.73
C ASN A 60 -8.40 -14.11 24.12
N THR A 61 -8.33 -14.01 22.79
CA THR A 61 -8.13 -12.71 22.12
C THR A 61 -9.45 -11.94 22.04
N ASN A 62 -9.38 -10.63 21.93
CA ASN A 62 -10.55 -9.76 21.76
C ASN A 62 -11.32 -10.01 20.45
N GLN A 63 -10.74 -10.77 19.54
CA GLN A 63 -11.36 -11.12 18.27
C GLN A 63 -11.87 -12.56 18.32
N LYS A 64 -13.15 -12.73 18.00
CA LYS A 64 -13.75 -14.06 17.87
C LYS A 64 -13.21 -14.75 16.61
N VAL A 65 -12.45 -15.81 16.83
CA VAL A 65 -11.87 -16.63 15.77
C VAL A 65 -12.53 -17.99 15.74
N LYS A 66 -12.73 -18.53 14.53
CA LYS A 66 -13.32 -19.87 14.30
C LYS A 66 -12.40 -20.71 13.41
N LYS A 67 -12.48 -22.02 13.57
CA LYS A 67 -11.87 -22.96 12.64
C LYS A 67 -12.46 -22.73 11.25
N GLY A 68 -11.60 -22.58 10.25
CA GLY A 68 -12.00 -22.29 8.88
C GLY A 68 -11.90 -20.80 8.50
N ASP A 69 -11.77 -19.90 9.48
CA ASP A 69 -11.57 -18.47 9.19
C ASP A 69 -10.28 -18.25 8.41
N LEU A 70 -10.32 -17.26 7.56
CA LEU A 70 -9.14 -16.81 6.81
C LEU A 70 -8.43 -15.69 7.57
N VAL A 71 -7.12 -15.78 7.60
CA VAL A 71 -6.23 -14.71 8.04
C VAL A 71 -5.44 -14.15 6.86
N GLU A 72 -5.32 -12.84 6.82
CA GLU A 72 -4.41 -12.13 5.93
C GLU A 72 -3.01 -12.19 6.51
N ILE A 73 -2.03 -12.51 5.68
CA ILE A 73 -0.61 -12.47 6.05
C ILE A 73 0.01 -11.27 5.35
N TRP A 74 0.65 -10.41 6.13
CA TRP A 74 1.28 -9.18 5.66
C TRP A 74 2.76 -9.20 5.96
N ASP A 75 3.58 -8.95 4.94
CA ASP A 75 5.00 -8.71 5.09
C ASP A 75 5.20 -7.30 5.64
N ALA A 76 5.83 -7.18 6.81
CA ALA A 76 6.07 -5.92 7.48
C ALA A 76 7.55 -5.56 7.34
N LYS A 77 7.84 -4.55 6.53
CA LYS A 77 9.20 -4.06 6.30
C LYS A 77 9.37 -2.70 6.98
N LYS A 78 10.45 -2.56 7.77
CA LYS A 78 10.86 -1.25 8.28
C LYS A 78 11.42 -0.40 7.13
N ILE A 79 10.89 0.79 6.98
CA ILE A 79 11.32 1.76 5.96
C ILE A 79 11.62 3.11 6.62
N SER A 80 12.48 3.89 5.98
CA SER A 80 12.77 5.26 6.37
C SER A 80 12.15 6.20 5.34
N ILE A 81 11.25 7.05 5.78
CA ILE A 81 10.59 8.05 4.95
C ILE A 81 11.11 9.43 5.33
N PRO A 82 11.44 10.30 4.35
CA PRO A 82 11.81 11.68 4.65
C PRO A 82 10.72 12.38 5.45
N SER A 83 11.09 13.07 6.53
CA SER A 83 10.17 13.90 7.28
C SER A 83 9.73 15.10 6.43
N ARG A 84 8.50 15.55 6.61
CA ARG A 84 7.96 16.77 5.96
C ARG A 84 8.82 18.03 6.21
N THR A 85 9.56 18.05 7.31
CA THR A 85 10.48 19.16 7.63
C THR A 85 11.83 19.09 6.91
N GLY A 86 12.05 18.03 6.10
CA GLY A 86 13.19 17.91 5.18
C GLY A 86 14.54 17.51 5.80
N ASN A 87 14.69 17.57 7.13
CA ASN A 87 15.99 17.39 7.79
C ASN A 87 16.12 16.08 8.59
N SER A 88 15.10 15.26 8.58
CA SER A 88 15.08 13.97 9.32
C SER A 88 14.35 12.90 8.56
N PHE A 89 14.59 11.65 8.96
CA PHE A 89 13.84 10.50 8.47
C PHE A 89 13.00 9.95 9.62
N SER A 90 11.76 9.59 9.34
CA SER A 90 10.94 8.81 10.27
C SER A 90 10.97 7.34 9.89
N GLU A 91 11.13 6.49 10.89
CA GLU A 91 11.05 5.04 10.71
C GLU A 91 9.59 4.62 10.78
N GLN A 92 9.15 3.93 9.75
CA GLN A 92 7.78 3.44 9.62
C GLN A 92 7.75 1.97 9.24
N ALA A 93 6.62 1.32 9.47
CA ALA A 93 6.36 -0.04 9.02
C ALA A 93 5.53 0.00 7.73
N LEU A 94 6.09 -0.54 6.66
CA LEU A 94 5.40 -0.76 5.41
C LEU A 94 4.86 -2.18 5.41
N LEU A 95 3.54 -2.33 5.36
CA LEU A 95 2.86 -3.61 5.27
C LEU A 95 2.38 -3.87 3.85
N ARG A 96 2.72 -5.05 3.34
CA ARG A 96 2.27 -5.52 2.01
C ARG A 96 1.62 -6.87 2.15
N LEU A 97 0.42 -7.04 1.59
CA LEU A 97 -0.27 -8.33 1.60
C LEU A 97 0.61 -9.39 0.93
N ALA A 98 0.95 -10.41 1.70
CA ALA A 98 1.81 -11.50 1.27
C ALA A 98 1.03 -12.79 0.94
N GLY A 99 -0.11 -13.00 1.58
CA GLY A 99 -0.92 -14.19 1.33
C GLY A 99 -2.11 -14.31 2.25
N TYR A 100 -2.74 -15.48 2.19
CA TYR A 100 -3.84 -15.90 3.07
C TYR A 100 -3.52 -17.26 3.69
N ALA A 101 -3.91 -17.43 4.96
CA ALA A 101 -3.93 -18.72 5.62
C ALA A 101 -5.31 -19.03 6.19
N LYS A 102 -5.62 -20.32 6.32
CA LYS A 102 -6.89 -20.81 6.88
C LYS A 102 -6.64 -21.43 8.24
N ILE A 103 -7.39 -21.02 9.26
CA ILE A 103 -7.29 -21.56 10.61
C ILE A 103 -7.75 -23.02 10.63
N THR A 104 -6.88 -23.91 11.09
CA THR A 104 -7.12 -25.35 11.18
C THR A 104 -7.42 -25.81 12.60
N ALA A 105 -6.79 -25.19 13.61
CA ALA A 105 -7.01 -25.48 15.02
C ALA A 105 -6.87 -24.21 15.85
N ILE A 106 -7.64 -24.11 16.93
CA ILE A 106 -7.69 -22.95 17.81
C ILE A 106 -7.32 -23.39 19.22
N GLY A 107 -6.28 -22.79 19.77
CA GLY A 107 -5.91 -22.88 21.17
C GLY A 107 -6.39 -21.67 21.97
N ASP A 108 -5.96 -21.55 23.20
CA ASP A 108 -6.38 -20.44 24.07
C ASP A 108 -5.75 -19.11 23.68
N THR A 109 -4.48 -19.11 23.33
CA THR A 109 -3.72 -17.90 22.91
C THR A 109 -3.20 -17.98 21.49
N LEU A 110 -3.00 -19.17 20.95
CA LEU A 110 -2.40 -19.45 19.66
C LEU A 110 -3.33 -20.30 18.81
N SER A 111 -3.24 -20.14 17.50
CA SER A 111 -3.96 -20.99 16.55
C SER A 111 -2.99 -21.53 15.49
N ARG A 112 -3.31 -22.70 14.96
CA ARG A 112 -2.64 -23.24 13.78
C ARG A 112 -3.40 -22.81 12.54
N ALA A 113 -2.67 -22.48 11.50
CA ALA A 113 -3.23 -22.13 10.21
C ALA A 113 -2.38 -22.73 9.08
N ILE A 114 -3.01 -23.01 7.95
CA ILE A 114 -2.33 -23.47 6.73
C ILE A 114 -2.39 -22.36 5.71
N ILE A 115 -1.26 -22.05 5.08
CA ILE A 115 -1.19 -21.07 4.00
C ILE A 115 -1.92 -21.66 2.78
N VAL A 116 -2.97 -20.94 2.35
CA VAL A 116 -3.81 -21.37 1.22
C VAL A 116 -3.47 -20.59 -0.06
N GLN A 117 -2.86 -19.40 0.09
CA GLN A 117 -2.45 -18.58 -1.04
C GLN A 117 -1.27 -17.71 -0.65
N SER A 118 -0.28 -17.60 -1.53
CA SER A 118 0.86 -16.71 -1.40
C SER A 118 0.99 -15.85 -2.65
N PHE A 119 1.22 -14.54 -2.45
CA PHE A 119 1.44 -13.56 -3.52
C PHE A 119 2.90 -13.17 -3.64
N ARG A 120 3.69 -13.44 -2.58
CA ARG A 120 5.12 -13.15 -2.46
C ARG A 120 5.73 -14.01 -1.37
N GLU A 121 7.03 -13.95 -1.23
CA GLU A 121 7.72 -14.56 -0.11
C GLU A 121 7.22 -14.00 1.22
N ILE A 122 7.05 -14.88 2.21
CA ILE A 122 6.60 -14.52 3.55
C ILE A 122 7.76 -14.79 4.52
N TYR A 123 8.27 -13.76 5.13
CA TYR A 123 9.31 -13.88 6.15
C TYR A 123 8.66 -13.91 7.52
N ILE A 124 8.52 -15.09 8.12
CA ILE A 124 7.73 -15.31 9.35
C ILE A 124 8.09 -14.33 10.47
N ARG A 125 9.38 -14.05 10.66
CA ARG A 125 9.83 -13.14 11.74
C ARG A 125 9.35 -11.70 11.57
N GLN A 126 9.06 -11.30 10.35
CA GLN A 126 8.61 -9.94 10.02
C GLN A 126 7.12 -9.90 9.70
N ALA A 127 6.52 -11.04 9.40
CA ALA A 127 5.14 -11.10 8.98
C ALA A 127 4.19 -10.81 10.15
N LYS A 128 3.10 -10.15 9.82
CA LYS A 128 1.94 -9.89 10.67
C LYS A 128 0.74 -10.60 10.10
N ALA A 129 -0.15 -11.03 10.97
CA ALA A 129 -1.41 -11.64 10.58
C ALA A 129 -2.57 -10.84 11.14
N ARG A 130 -3.70 -10.83 10.46
CA ARG A 130 -4.99 -10.36 10.99
C ARG A 130 -6.12 -11.18 10.40
N LEU A 131 -7.27 -11.21 11.05
CA LEU A 131 -8.45 -11.81 10.43
C LEU A 131 -8.77 -11.12 9.12
N LYS A 132 -9.12 -11.94 8.12
CA LYS A 132 -9.51 -11.40 6.80
C LYS A 132 -10.72 -10.50 6.99
N ARG A 133 -10.60 -9.27 6.55
CA ARG A 133 -11.67 -8.28 6.58
C ARG A 133 -12.58 -8.46 5.37
N ASP A 134 -13.86 -8.17 5.56
CA ASP A 134 -14.78 -7.99 4.44
C ASP A 134 -14.35 -6.74 3.68
N PHE A 135 -13.75 -6.96 2.55
CA PHE A 135 -13.30 -5.87 1.69
C PHE A 135 -14.48 -5.30 0.90
N LYS A 136 -14.79 -4.03 1.14
CA LYS A 136 -15.76 -3.29 0.34
C LYS A 136 -15.01 -2.45 -0.70
N PRO A 137 -15.09 -2.81 -1.99
CA PRO A 137 -14.42 -2.03 -3.02
C PRO A 137 -15.00 -0.62 -3.09
N ILE A 138 -14.15 0.36 -3.31
CA ILE A 138 -14.60 1.73 -3.58
C ILE A 138 -15.14 1.76 -5.00
N ASN A 139 -16.42 2.04 -5.15
CA ASN A 139 -17.05 2.20 -6.45
C ASN A 139 -16.90 3.66 -6.91
N VAL A 140 -16.22 3.87 -8.03
CA VAL A 140 -16.05 5.19 -8.62
C VAL A 140 -17.03 5.33 -9.79
N ASN A 141 -17.98 6.25 -9.66
CA ASN A 141 -18.96 6.59 -10.70
C ASN A 141 -18.57 7.91 -11.39
N GLY A 142 -17.44 7.88 -12.07
CA GLY A 142 -16.92 9.04 -12.79
C GLY A 142 -15.91 9.87 -12.01
N TYR A 143 -15.42 10.91 -12.65
CA TYR A 143 -14.37 11.78 -12.14
C TYR A 143 -14.72 13.24 -12.40
N LYS A 144 -14.43 14.09 -11.42
CA LYS A 144 -14.47 15.55 -11.56
C LYS A 144 -13.04 16.05 -11.75
N SER A 145 -12.81 16.82 -12.82
CA SER A 145 -11.50 17.44 -13.04
C SER A 145 -11.17 18.43 -11.93
N GLU A 146 -9.96 18.39 -11.46
CA GLU A 146 -9.42 19.38 -10.52
C GLU A 146 -8.65 20.47 -11.27
N LYS A 147 -8.58 21.65 -10.66
CA LYS A 147 -7.70 22.72 -11.09
C LYS A 147 -6.26 22.26 -10.84
N GLU A 148 -5.37 22.59 -11.74
CA GLU A 148 -3.93 22.35 -11.55
C GLU A 148 -3.47 22.93 -10.22
N ALA A 149 -2.89 22.07 -9.37
CA ALA A 149 -2.32 22.51 -8.10
C ALA A 149 -1.01 23.26 -8.32
N SER A 150 -0.71 24.23 -7.48
CA SER A 150 0.62 24.81 -7.44
C SER A 150 1.64 23.74 -7.01
N PHE A 151 2.90 23.89 -7.40
CA PHE A 151 3.94 22.92 -7.01
C PHE A 151 4.13 22.80 -5.51
N GLU A 152 3.86 23.85 -4.75
CA GLU A 152 3.92 23.86 -3.29
C GLU A 152 2.82 23.03 -2.65
N GLU A 153 1.69 22.88 -3.35
CA GLU A 153 0.55 22.07 -2.90
C GLU A 153 0.70 20.59 -3.33
N MET A 154 1.63 20.27 -4.22
CA MET A 154 1.85 18.88 -4.65
C MET A 154 2.46 18.04 -3.54
N ALA A 155 2.12 16.75 -3.53
CA ALA A 155 2.82 15.74 -2.74
C ALA A 155 4.15 15.39 -3.41
N GLN A 156 5.03 14.72 -2.66
CA GLN A 156 6.27 14.19 -3.19
C GLN A 156 6.32 12.66 -3.02
N VAL A 157 6.96 11.99 -3.96
CA VAL A 157 7.25 10.56 -3.84
C VAL A 157 8.22 10.37 -2.69
N SER A 158 7.76 9.77 -1.61
CA SER A 158 8.52 9.53 -0.38
C SER A 158 9.17 8.15 -0.33
N TYR A 159 8.58 7.16 -1.03
CA TYR A 159 9.11 5.80 -1.09
C TYR A 159 8.69 5.08 -2.38
N ALA A 160 9.61 4.28 -2.90
CA ALA A 160 9.37 3.38 -4.02
C ALA A 160 9.34 1.93 -3.52
N MET A 161 8.28 1.18 -3.85
CA MET A 161 8.08 -0.17 -3.31
C MET A 161 9.15 -1.17 -3.71
N ASP A 162 9.81 -0.93 -4.81
CA ASP A 162 10.86 -1.80 -5.33
C ASP A 162 12.06 -0.95 -5.80
N PRO A 163 12.97 -0.58 -4.88
CA PRO A 163 14.08 0.31 -5.19
C PRO A 163 15.11 -0.31 -6.14
N THR A 164 15.05 -1.62 -6.35
CA THR A 164 15.99 -2.36 -7.22
C THR A 164 15.46 -2.50 -8.65
N LEU A 165 14.17 -2.28 -8.87
CA LEU A 165 13.55 -2.36 -10.17
C LEU A 165 13.25 -0.95 -10.71
N VAL A 166 13.30 -0.81 -12.02
CA VAL A 166 12.76 0.38 -12.69
C VAL A 166 11.29 0.47 -12.35
N ILE A 167 10.89 1.54 -11.65
CA ILE A 167 9.49 1.75 -11.28
C ILE A 167 8.70 1.96 -12.57
N GLY A 168 8.00 0.90 -12.97
CA GLY A 168 7.20 0.84 -14.18
C GLY A 168 5.71 1.03 -13.93
N ALA A 169 4.92 0.89 -14.98
CA ALA A 169 3.47 0.76 -14.84
C ALA A 169 3.11 -0.43 -13.93
N TYR A 170 2.06 -0.26 -13.16
CA TYR A 170 1.57 -1.20 -12.13
C TYR A 170 2.46 -1.36 -10.89
N SER A 171 3.47 -0.52 -10.72
CA SER A 171 4.21 -0.41 -9.46
C SER A 171 3.49 0.54 -8.49
N TYR A 172 3.72 0.34 -7.18
CA TYR A 172 3.25 1.23 -6.14
C TYR A 172 4.36 2.19 -5.70
N ILE A 173 3.96 3.43 -5.41
CA ILE A 173 4.78 4.42 -4.73
C ILE A 173 4.02 4.95 -3.52
N LEU A 174 4.74 5.43 -2.51
CA LEU A 174 4.18 6.23 -1.43
C LEU A 174 4.43 7.71 -1.69
N ILE A 175 3.48 8.52 -1.27
CA ILE A 175 3.59 9.98 -1.28
C ILE A 175 3.38 10.53 0.14
N ASP A 176 3.97 11.68 0.41
CA ASP A 176 4.05 12.34 1.72
C ASP A 176 2.82 13.19 2.08
N LYS A 177 1.71 12.99 1.37
CA LYS A 177 0.41 13.64 1.65
C LYS A 177 -0.71 12.61 1.61
N GLY A 178 -1.68 12.78 2.49
CA GLY A 178 -2.78 11.86 2.69
C GLY A 178 -4.17 12.48 2.59
N ILE A 179 -5.10 11.92 3.34
CA ILE A 179 -6.52 12.32 3.31
C ILE A 179 -6.70 13.79 3.70
N GLN A 180 -5.91 14.31 4.64
CA GLN A 180 -6.01 15.69 5.12
C GLN A 180 -5.74 16.70 4.01
N GLU A 181 -4.81 16.39 3.09
CA GLU A 181 -4.49 17.24 1.94
C GLU A 181 -5.27 16.88 0.67
N GLY A 182 -6.29 16.03 0.81
CA GLY A 182 -7.20 15.69 -0.30
C GLY A 182 -6.75 14.52 -1.18
N PHE A 183 -5.68 13.82 -0.81
CA PHE A 183 -5.23 12.61 -1.51
C PHE A 183 -6.04 11.39 -1.04
N LYS A 184 -7.23 11.21 -1.61
CA LYS A 184 -8.20 10.17 -1.21
C LYS A 184 -8.16 8.97 -2.16
N PRO A 185 -8.37 7.74 -1.65
CA PRO A 185 -8.47 6.55 -2.50
C PRO A 185 -9.49 6.76 -3.63
N GLY A 186 -9.13 6.33 -4.84
CA GLY A 186 -9.91 6.52 -6.06
C GLY A 186 -9.51 7.75 -6.87
N ASN A 187 -8.89 8.78 -6.28
CA ASN A 187 -8.47 9.96 -7.02
C ASN A 187 -7.38 9.63 -8.05
N ALA A 188 -7.48 10.23 -9.22
CA ALA A 188 -6.45 10.13 -10.24
C ALA A 188 -5.38 11.20 -10.02
N VAL A 189 -4.14 10.83 -10.23
CA VAL A 189 -2.97 11.69 -10.02
C VAL A 189 -2.07 11.74 -11.25
N ALA A 190 -1.33 12.85 -11.37
CA ALA A 190 -0.22 13.01 -12.29
C ALA A 190 1.09 13.07 -11.52
N ILE A 191 2.15 12.50 -12.11
CA ILE A 191 3.50 12.46 -11.55
C ILE A 191 4.38 13.34 -12.42
N TRP A 192 5.10 14.25 -11.78
CA TRP A 192 5.87 15.30 -12.44
C TRP A 192 7.33 15.26 -12.02
N GLU A 193 8.20 15.56 -12.96
CA GLU A 193 9.60 15.85 -12.71
C GLU A 193 9.83 17.36 -12.84
N LYS A 194 10.40 17.95 -11.81
CA LYS A 194 10.85 19.34 -11.83
C LYS A 194 12.31 19.39 -12.24
N ASP A 195 12.66 20.30 -13.13
CA ASP A 195 14.05 20.56 -13.44
C ASP A 195 14.77 21.12 -12.19
N LYS A 196 15.89 20.48 -11.84
CA LYS A 196 16.66 20.88 -10.64
C LYS A 196 17.63 22.03 -10.94
N SER A 197 17.96 22.23 -12.20
CA SER A 197 18.92 23.24 -12.61
C SER A 197 18.29 24.59 -12.88
N ASP A 198 17.03 24.61 -13.32
CA ASP A 198 16.32 25.84 -13.66
C ASP A 198 14.83 25.75 -13.33
N ALA A 199 14.41 26.50 -12.33
CA ALA A 199 13.01 26.54 -11.88
C ALA A 199 12.06 27.19 -12.90
N SER A 200 12.57 27.90 -13.91
CA SER A 200 11.77 28.49 -14.98
C SER A 200 11.34 27.47 -16.04
N ILE A 201 11.99 26.31 -16.08
CA ILE A 201 11.61 25.23 -16.99
C ILE A 201 10.32 24.59 -16.51
N PRO A 202 9.27 24.53 -17.35
CA PRO A 202 8.03 23.87 -16.97
C PRO A 202 8.27 22.40 -16.60
N PRO A 203 7.62 21.90 -15.52
CA PRO A 203 7.78 20.53 -15.11
C PRO A 203 7.30 19.56 -16.18
N ARG A 204 7.98 18.45 -16.26
CA ARG A 204 7.67 17.39 -17.21
C ARG A 204 6.72 16.37 -16.60
N LEU A 205 5.64 16.05 -17.29
CA LEU A 205 4.74 14.96 -16.92
C LEU A 205 5.42 13.61 -17.18
N LEU A 206 5.65 12.84 -16.12
CA LEU A 206 6.27 11.51 -16.19
C LEU A 206 5.24 10.41 -16.42
N GLY A 207 4.09 10.53 -15.77
CA GLY A 207 3.07 9.49 -15.81
C GLY A 207 1.81 9.83 -15.05
N ARG A 208 0.92 8.86 -14.96
CA ARG A 208 -0.35 8.96 -14.26
C ARG A 208 -0.57 7.75 -13.37
N GLY A 209 -1.30 7.97 -12.29
CA GLY A 209 -1.63 6.94 -11.33
C GLY A 209 -3.01 7.11 -10.72
N VAL A 210 -3.32 6.23 -9.80
CA VAL A 210 -4.53 6.28 -8.99
C VAL A 210 -4.17 6.01 -7.53
N ILE A 211 -4.77 6.73 -6.60
CA ILE A 211 -4.60 6.49 -5.17
C ILE A 211 -5.38 5.25 -4.80
N THR A 212 -4.72 4.24 -4.26
CA THR A 212 -5.32 2.96 -3.90
C THR A 212 -5.59 2.84 -2.40
N GLY A 213 -4.81 3.52 -1.58
CA GLY A 213 -4.96 3.61 -0.13
C GLY A 213 -4.43 4.94 0.36
N ALA A 214 -4.93 5.44 1.47
CA ALA A 214 -4.42 6.63 2.13
C ALA A 214 -4.75 6.58 3.62
N ASP A 215 -3.83 7.04 4.43
CA ASP A 215 -4.02 7.46 5.81
C ASP A 215 -4.11 8.99 5.91
N GLU A 216 -3.97 9.52 7.11
CA GLU A 216 -4.04 10.97 7.32
C GLU A 216 -2.93 11.72 6.59
N ASP A 217 -1.71 11.18 6.61
CA ASP A 217 -0.47 11.85 6.22
C ASP A 217 0.18 11.31 4.95
N ASN A 218 -0.15 10.09 4.55
CA ASN A 218 0.48 9.40 3.43
C ASN A 218 -0.58 8.78 2.51
N ALA A 219 -0.20 8.56 1.25
CA ALA A 219 -1.04 7.78 0.35
C ALA A 219 -0.21 6.83 -0.52
N SER A 220 -0.84 5.72 -0.87
CA SER A 220 -0.31 4.73 -1.80
C SER A 220 -0.87 4.99 -3.20
N VAL A 221 0.00 5.16 -4.16
CA VAL A 221 -0.35 5.41 -5.56
C VAL A 221 0.06 4.22 -6.41
N LEU A 222 -0.87 3.66 -7.16
CA LEU A 222 -0.60 2.72 -8.22
C LEU A 222 -0.31 3.49 -9.51
N ILE A 223 0.88 3.34 -10.07
CA ILE A 223 1.23 3.91 -11.37
C ILE A 223 0.48 3.13 -12.46
N ARG A 224 -0.31 3.82 -13.25
CA ARG A 224 -1.10 3.23 -14.34
C ARG A 224 -0.43 3.36 -15.69
N GLU A 225 0.25 4.48 -15.88
CA GLU A 225 0.84 4.85 -17.17
C GLU A 225 2.12 5.64 -16.92
N LEU A 226 3.18 5.29 -17.65
CA LEU A 226 4.39 6.08 -17.76
C LEU A 226 4.57 6.47 -19.22
N TYR A 227 4.98 7.71 -19.46
CA TYR A 227 5.22 8.17 -20.82
C TYR A 227 6.60 7.73 -21.30
N SER A 228 6.71 7.41 -22.57
CA SER A 228 7.88 6.75 -23.19
C SER A 228 9.21 7.48 -22.99
N ASN A 229 9.17 8.79 -22.75
CA ASN A 229 10.34 9.61 -22.45
C ASN A 229 10.72 9.65 -20.97
N SER A 230 9.92 8.99 -20.11
CA SER A 230 10.16 8.94 -18.68
C SER A 230 11.02 7.72 -18.35
N ARG A 231 12.20 7.98 -17.82
CA ARG A 231 13.14 6.89 -17.49
C ARG A 231 12.68 6.09 -16.29
N ARG A 232 12.18 6.77 -15.25
CA ARG A 232 11.68 6.16 -14.01
C ARG A 232 11.00 7.21 -13.14
N VAL A 233 10.25 6.74 -12.16
CA VAL A 233 9.78 7.58 -11.05
C VAL A 233 10.80 7.48 -9.92
N ASP A 234 11.30 8.62 -9.46
CA ASP A 234 12.29 8.72 -8.38
C ASP A 234 11.69 9.39 -7.13
N LEU A 235 12.40 9.23 -6.01
CA LEU A 235 12.08 9.97 -4.78
C LEU A 235 12.15 11.48 -5.03
N GLY A 236 11.21 12.20 -4.46
CA GLY A 236 11.11 13.66 -4.59
C GLY A 236 10.42 14.13 -5.88
N HIS A 237 10.00 13.24 -6.78
CA HIS A 237 9.11 13.64 -7.87
C HIS A 237 7.77 14.12 -7.30
N SER A 238 7.21 15.16 -7.92
CA SER A 238 5.97 15.77 -7.46
C SER A 238 4.74 15.03 -7.94
N VAL A 239 3.69 14.98 -7.11
CA VAL A 239 2.44 14.29 -7.43
C VAL A 239 1.26 15.23 -7.14
N SER A 240 0.39 15.41 -8.13
CA SER A 240 -0.82 16.23 -8.01
C SER A 240 -2.08 15.43 -8.28
N VAL A 241 -3.17 15.74 -7.57
CA VAL A 241 -4.49 15.22 -7.92
C VAL A 241 -5.00 15.92 -9.17
N THR A 242 -5.31 15.16 -10.21
CA THR A 242 -5.85 15.70 -11.45
C THR A 242 -7.35 15.53 -11.58
N HIS A 243 -7.89 14.47 -10.96
CA HIS A 243 -9.31 14.22 -10.96
C HIS A 243 -9.73 13.59 -9.63
N ARG A 244 -10.79 14.12 -9.05
CA ARG A 244 -11.44 13.53 -7.87
C ARG A 244 -12.46 12.49 -8.29
N ALA A 245 -12.41 11.35 -7.62
CA ALA A 245 -13.35 10.27 -7.80
C ALA A 245 -14.71 10.62 -7.17
N ASN A 246 -15.80 10.43 -7.93
CA ASN A 246 -17.13 10.43 -7.38
C ASN A 246 -17.41 9.05 -6.79
N ILE A 247 -17.26 8.92 -5.47
CA ILE A 247 -17.43 7.65 -4.76
C ILE A 247 -18.93 7.45 -4.49
N VAL A 248 -19.46 6.31 -4.92
CA VAL A 248 -20.79 5.87 -4.56
C VAL A 248 -20.74 5.19 -3.20
N LYS A 249 -21.54 5.69 -2.27
CA LYS A 249 -21.68 5.11 -0.92
C LYS A 249 -22.53 3.85 -0.92
#